data_0689ce1b52265f1fe5df438384cdba56
#
_entry.id   0689ce1b52265f1fe5df438384cdba56
#
_cell.length_a   1.000
_cell.length_b   1.000
_cell.length_c   1.000
_cell.angle_alpha   90.00
_cell.angle_beta   90.00
_cell.angle_gamma   90.00
#
_symmetry.space_group_name_H-M   'P 1'
#
loop_
_entity.id
_entity.type
_entity.pdbx_description
1 polymer ?
#
loop_
_entity_poly.entity_id
_entity_poly.type
_entity_poly.pdbx_seq_one_letter_code
_entity_poly.pdbx_strand_id
1 'polypeptide(L)'
;RLFGHHTEKQRQAVRDNVSSRFTAKEPETETYSYERAVKRCKMAMLTEMVTGGKISESAYLCLKLAWIYRGEIQEAKANGAAQERISMYERYEKEYLEDAYRGFKQARETEYPPIAGMDENTITYLLTSIGIHCGKIDEARRYGSALLISRTASMKLKNKTRDVLETIKMN
;
A
#
# COMPACT_ATOMS: atom_id res chain seq x y z
N ARG A 1 -7.46 -21.23 16.71
CA ARG A 1 -7.86 -19.96 16.07
C ARG A 1 -9.35 -19.95 15.84
N LEU A 2 -9.96 -18.79 16.09
CA LEU A 2 -11.40 -18.62 15.92
C LEU A 2 -11.85 -18.85 14.46
N PHE A 3 -11.05 -18.41 13.50
CA PHE A 3 -11.41 -18.46 12.07
C PHE A 3 -10.67 -19.52 11.27
N GLY A 4 -9.75 -20.25 11.88
CA GLY A 4 -9.01 -21.31 11.22
C GLY A 4 -8.18 -20.86 10.01
N HIS A 5 -7.74 -21.83 9.22
CA HIS A 5 -6.99 -21.59 7.99
C HIS A 5 -7.92 -21.79 6.78
N HIS A 6 -7.99 -20.77 5.93
CA HIS A 6 -8.74 -20.87 4.67
C HIS A 6 -7.79 -21.11 3.50
N THR A 7 -8.24 -21.85 2.49
CA THR A 7 -7.49 -21.98 1.24
C THR A 7 -7.52 -20.67 0.47
N GLU A 8 -6.58 -20.47 -0.46
CA GLU A 8 -6.55 -19.28 -1.30
C GLU A 8 -7.86 -19.12 -2.09
N LYS A 9 -8.42 -20.25 -2.58
CA LYS A 9 -9.69 -20.26 -3.29
C LYS A 9 -10.84 -19.76 -2.41
N GLN A 10 -10.87 -20.18 -1.14
CA GLN A 10 -11.88 -19.73 -0.19
C GLN A 10 -11.74 -18.24 0.11
N ARG A 11 -10.51 -17.76 0.31
CA ARG A 11 -10.23 -16.33 0.53
C ARG A 11 -10.66 -15.50 -0.67
N GLN A 12 -10.35 -15.97 -1.89
CA GLN A 12 -10.75 -15.27 -3.11
C GLN A 12 -12.28 -15.21 -3.24
N ALA A 13 -12.98 -16.27 -2.92
CA ALA A 13 -14.45 -16.28 -2.95
C ALA A 13 -15.05 -15.26 -1.98
N VAL A 14 -14.47 -15.11 -0.79
CA VAL A 14 -14.91 -14.09 0.19
C VAL A 14 -14.63 -12.70 -0.34
N ARG A 15 -13.44 -12.46 -0.90
CA ARG A 15 -13.08 -11.16 -1.50
C ARG A 15 -14.03 -10.78 -2.63
N ASP A 16 -14.33 -11.73 -3.52
CA ASP A 16 -15.26 -11.51 -4.64
C ASP A 16 -16.65 -11.17 -4.16
N ASN A 17 -17.14 -11.88 -3.13
CA ASN A 17 -18.45 -11.62 -2.54
C ASN A 17 -18.53 -10.22 -1.93
N VAL A 18 -17.51 -9.82 -1.17
CA VAL A 18 -17.43 -8.48 -0.57
C VAL A 18 -17.39 -7.41 -1.65
N SER A 19 -16.53 -7.58 -2.65
CA SER A 19 -16.44 -6.64 -3.80
C SER A 19 -17.77 -6.52 -4.52
N SER A 20 -18.45 -7.63 -4.80
CA SER A 20 -19.73 -7.65 -5.48
C SER A 20 -20.81 -6.85 -4.75
N ARG A 21 -20.84 -6.94 -3.42
CA ARG A 21 -21.81 -6.18 -2.61
C ARG A 21 -21.61 -4.68 -2.71
N PHE A 22 -20.38 -4.22 -2.88
CA PHE A 22 -20.09 -2.80 -3.02
C PHE A 22 -20.24 -2.29 -4.44
N THR A 23 -19.86 -3.09 -5.43
CA THR A 23 -19.91 -2.68 -6.85
C THR A 23 -21.29 -2.76 -7.46
N ALA A 24 -22.12 -3.73 -7.03
CA ALA A 24 -23.44 -3.97 -7.62
C ALA A 24 -24.44 -2.83 -7.45
N LYS A 25 -24.18 -1.89 -6.54
CA LYS A 25 -25.08 -0.76 -6.23
C LYS A 25 -24.58 0.57 -6.79
N GLU A 26 -23.42 0.60 -7.43
CA GLU A 26 -22.84 1.85 -7.95
C GLU A 26 -23.29 2.08 -9.40
N PRO A 27 -23.89 3.25 -9.67
CA PRO A 27 -24.18 3.62 -11.06
C PRO A 27 -22.87 3.76 -11.84
N GLU A 28 -22.83 3.24 -13.07
CA GLU A 28 -21.66 3.30 -13.95
C GLU A 28 -21.21 4.73 -14.27
N THR A 29 -22.12 5.71 -14.11
CA THR A 29 -21.86 7.12 -14.44
C THR A 29 -21.43 7.96 -13.23
N GLU A 30 -21.27 7.37 -12.04
CA GLU A 30 -20.88 8.13 -10.86
C GLU A 30 -19.44 8.60 -10.92
N THR A 31 -19.21 9.84 -10.50
CA THR A 31 -17.88 10.39 -10.29
C THR A 31 -17.16 9.59 -9.21
N TYR A 32 -15.83 9.44 -9.34
CA TYR A 32 -15.01 8.74 -8.37
C TYR A 32 -15.23 9.31 -6.95
N SER A 33 -15.51 8.42 -6.02
CA SER A 33 -15.72 8.80 -4.62
C SER A 33 -14.61 8.23 -3.76
N TYR A 34 -13.81 9.10 -3.17
CA TYR A 34 -12.74 8.70 -2.24
C TYR A 34 -13.32 8.02 -0.99
N GLU A 35 -14.45 8.48 -0.50
CA GLU A 35 -15.12 7.88 0.65
C GLU A 35 -15.48 6.42 0.39
N ARG A 36 -16.05 6.13 -0.76
CA ARG A 36 -16.38 4.76 -1.16
C ARG A 36 -15.13 3.91 -1.36
N ALA A 37 -14.08 4.48 -1.94
CA ALA A 37 -12.81 3.79 -2.15
C ALA A 37 -12.17 3.41 -0.80
N VAL A 38 -12.18 4.31 0.17
CA VAL A 38 -11.71 4.04 1.53
C VAL A 38 -12.51 2.91 2.16
N LYS A 39 -13.83 2.95 2.05
CA LYS A 39 -14.72 1.94 2.60
C LYS A 39 -14.45 0.55 2.03
N ARG A 40 -14.32 0.44 0.71
CA ARG A 40 -13.99 -0.82 0.03
C ARG A 40 -12.66 -1.37 0.49
N CYS A 41 -11.64 -0.52 0.59
CA CYS A 41 -10.31 -0.93 0.97
C CYS A 41 -10.29 -1.42 2.43
N LYS A 42 -10.98 -0.74 3.33
CA LYS A 42 -11.11 -1.16 4.73
C LYS A 42 -11.85 -2.49 4.86
N MET A 43 -12.88 -2.71 4.04
CA MET A 43 -13.59 -3.99 4.02
C MET A 43 -12.71 -5.11 3.49
N ALA A 44 -11.89 -4.84 2.48
CA ALA A 44 -10.93 -5.82 1.97
C ALA A 44 -9.90 -6.20 3.05
N MET A 45 -9.41 -5.22 3.81
CA MET A 45 -8.50 -5.48 4.94
C MET A 45 -9.15 -6.34 6.00
N LEU A 46 -10.40 -6.05 6.35
CA LEU A 46 -11.15 -6.85 7.31
C LEU A 46 -11.32 -8.28 6.81
N THR A 47 -11.61 -8.46 5.53
CA THR A 47 -11.72 -9.77 4.90
C THR A 47 -10.43 -10.55 5.02
N GLU A 48 -9.27 -9.93 4.73
CA GLU A 48 -7.97 -10.58 4.87
C GLU A 48 -7.71 -11.00 6.32
N MET A 49 -8.04 -10.15 7.28
CA MET A 49 -7.89 -10.44 8.70
C MET A 49 -8.76 -11.64 9.13
N VAL A 50 -10.02 -11.64 8.73
CA VAL A 50 -10.99 -12.68 9.09
C VAL A 50 -10.65 -14.03 8.43
N THR A 51 -10.18 -14.01 7.17
CA THR A 51 -9.87 -15.24 6.43
C THR A 51 -8.43 -15.73 6.65
N GLY A 52 -7.63 -15.05 7.45
CA GLY A 52 -6.24 -15.43 7.71
C GLY A 52 -5.34 -15.22 6.51
N GLY A 53 -5.53 -14.14 5.76
CA GLY A 53 -4.70 -13.79 4.62
C GLY A 53 -3.27 -13.44 4.99
N LYS A 54 -2.43 -13.29 3.98
CA LYS A 54 -1.00 -12.99 4.16
C LYS A 54 -0.79 -11.55 4.63
N ILE A 55 0.29 -11.32 5.36
CA ILE A 55 0.69 -9.98 5.83
C ILE A 55 0.88 -9.03 4.66
N SER A 56 1.48 -9.50 3.55
CA SER A 56 1.69 -8.71 2.35
C SER A 56 0.40 -8.20 1.71
N GLU A 57 -0.67 -8.99 1.78
CA GLU A 57 -1.98 -8.57 1.25
C GLU A 57 -2.52 -7.38 2.05
N SER A 58 -2.44 -7.46 3.38
CA SER A 58 -2.85 -6.34 4.24
C SER A 58 -1.96 -5.12 4.06
N ALA A 59 -0.64 -5.32 3.92
CA ALA A 59 0.30 -4.22 3.65
C ALA A 59 -0.02 -3.52 2.34
N TYR A 60 -0.34 -4.27 1.29
CA TYR A 60 -0.74 -3.70 0.01
C TYR A 60 -2.01 -2.86 0.12
N LEU A 61 -2.98 -3.33 0.90
CA LEU A 61 -4.22 -2.58 1.13
C LEU A 61 -3.97 -1.30 1.94
N CYS A 62 -3.04 -1.33 2.90
CA CYS A 62 -2.59 -0.12 3.60
C CYS A 62 -2.00 0.89 2.63
N LEU A 63 -1.15 0.43 1.69
CA LEU A 63 -0.58 1.29 0.66
C LEU A 63 -1.65 1.90 -0.22
N LYS A 64 -2.65 1.12 -0.63
CA LYS A 64 -3.80 1.62 -1.40
C LYS A 64 -4.57 2.69 -0.64
N LEU A 65 -4.81 2.48 0.66
CA LEU A 65 -5.46 3.49 1.51
C LEU A 65 -4.67 4.79 1.55
N ALA A 66 -3.35 4.70 1.70
CA ALA A 66 -2.49 5.87 1.70
C ALA A 66 -2.60 6.65 0.37
N TRP A 67 -2.63 5.95 -0.76
CA TRP A 67 -2.81 6.58 -2.07
C TRP A 67 -4.17 7.26 -2.21
N ILE A 68 -5.23 6.63 -1.69
CA ILE A 68 -6.57 7.20 -1.71
C ILE A 68 -6.60 8.49 -0.90
N TYR A 69 -6.03 8.49 0.30
CA TYR A 69 -5.97 9.69 1.13
C TYR A 69 -5.11 10.80 0.51
N ARG A 70 -4.04 10.44 -0.21
CA ARG A 70 -3.25 11.44 -0.95
C ARG A 70 -4.10 12.14 -2.00
N GLY A 71 -4.94 11.41 -2.72
CA GLY A 71 -5.90 11.98 -3.66
C GLY A 71 -6.91 12.88 -2.98
N GLU A 72 -7.45 12.47 -1.83
CA GLU A 72 -8.36 13.28 -1.02
C GLU A 72 -7.72 14.59 -0.55
N ILE A 73 -6.45 14.52 -0.13
CA ILE A 73 -5.71 15.71 0.29
C ILE A 73 -5.58 16.70 -0.86
N GLN A 74 -5.21 16.22 -2.04
CA GLN A 74 -5.06 17.06 -3.22
C GLN A 74 -6.37 17.73 -3.60
N GLU A 75 -7.47 16.98 -3.59
CA GLU A 75 -8.80 17.51 -3.89
C GLU A 75 -9.26 18.50 -2.82
N ALA A 76 -9.05 18.19 -1.55
CA ALA A 76 -9.40 19.09 -0.45
C ALA A 76 -8.66 20.41 -0.53
N LYS A 77 -7.37 20.38 -0.85
CA LYS A 77 -6.57 21.60 -1.05
C LYS A 77 -7.07 22.42 -2.23
N ALA A 78 -7.37 21.76 -3.34
CA ALA A 78 -7.90 22.42 -4.54
C ALA A 78 -9.26 23.08 -4.29
N ASN A 79 -10.09 22.50 -3.43
CA ASN A 79 -11.43 23.00 -3.12
C ASN A 79 -11.48 23.94 -1.91
N GLY A 80 -10.33 24.29 -1.34
CA GLY A 80 -10.25 25.23 -0.23
C GLY A 80 -10.84 24.68 1.07
N ALA A 81 -10.74 23.37 1.29
CA ALA A 81 -11.26 22.73 2.51
C ALA A 81 -10.55 23.25 3.77
N ALA A 82 -11.21 23.12 4.92
CA ALA A 82 -10.66 23.52 6.20
C ALA A 82 -9.35 22.80 6.52
N GLN A 83 -8.40 23.50 7.13
CA GLN A 83 -7.08 22.97 7.44
C GLN A 83 -7.17 21.73 8.37
N GLU A 84 -8.12 21.71 9.29
CA GLU A 84 -8.33 20.56 10.18
C GLU A 84 -8.64 19.28 9.41
N ARG A 85 -9.44 19.39 8.35
CA ARG A 85 -9.80 18.26 7.50
C ARG A 85 -8.59 17.75 6.73
N ILE A 86 -7.81 18.68 6.16
CA ILE A 86 -6.58 18.35 5.43
C ILE A 86 -5.59 17.66 6.38
N SER A 87 -5.38 18.20 7.56
CA SER A 87 -4.47 17.63 8.56
C SER A 87 -4.89 16.23 9.00
N MET A 88 -6.20 16.00 9.12
CA MET A 88 -6.74 14.67 9.44
C MET A 88 -6.38 13.65 8.34
N TYR A 89 -6.57 14.00 7.08
CA TYR A 89 -6.24 13.13 5.96
C TYR A 89 -4.73 12.88 5.86
N GLU A 90 -3.91 13.91 6.09
CA GLU A 90 -2.45 13.78 6.10
C GLU A 90 -1.99 12.81 7.18
N ARG A 91 -2.60 12.84 8.36
CA ARG A 91 -2.33 11.90 9.44
C ARG A 91 -2.69 10.47 9.04
N TYR A 92 -3.86 10.26 8.41
CA TYR A 92 -4.28 8.95 7.94
C TYR A 92 -3.32 8.40 6.87
N GLU A 93 -2.94 9.23 5.90
CA GLU A 93 -1.96 8.85 4.89
C GLU A 93 -0.68 8.35 5.53
N LYS A 94 -0.14 9.12 6.48
CA LYS A 94 1.09 8.78 7.18
C LYS A 94 0.97 7.46 7.95
N GLU A 95 -0.10 7.29 8.71
CA GLU A 95 -0.32 6.07 9.49
C GLU A 95 -0.40 4.82 8.60
N TYR A 96 -1.11 4.90 7.49
CA TYR A 96 -1.23 3.78 6.56
C TYR A 96 0.06 3.51 5.80
N LEU A 97 0.85 4.53 5.48
CA LEU A 97 2.18 4.32 4.92
C LEU A 97 3.11 3.59 5.90
N GLU A 98 3.07 3.96 7.17
CA GLU A 98 3.84 3.30 8.21
C GLU A 98 3.42 1.84 8.39
N ASP A 99 2.11 1.57 8.36
CA ASP A 99 1.58 0.22 8.44
C ASP A 99 1.99 -0.62 7.23
N ALA A 100 1.93 -0.04 6.04
CA ALA A 100 2.39 -0.69 4.81
C ALA A 100 3.89 -1.03 4.87
N TYR A 101 4.69 -0.09 5.35
CA TYR A 101 6.13 -0.27 5.50
C TYR A 101 6.44 -1.46 6.42
N ARG A 102 5.84 -1.48 7.60
CA ARG A 102 6.04 -2.58 8.55
C ARG A 102 5.60 -3.92 7.97
N GLY A 103 4.45 -3.94 7.31
CA GLY A 103 3.91 -5.16 6.73
C GLY A 103 4.76 -5.71 5.59
N PHE A 104 5.22 -4.87 4.69
CA PHE A 104 6.11 -5.31 3.60
C PHE A 104 7.48 -5.74 4.12
N LYS A 105 8.00 -5.07 5.12
CA LYS A 105 9.26 -5.44 5.75
C LYS A 105 9.18 -6.84 6.36
N GLN A 106 8.10 -7.12 7.07
CA GLN A 106 7.86 -8.44 7.65
C GLN A 106 7.61 -9.50 6.58
N ALA A 107 6.80 -9.17 5.56
CA ALA A 107 6.50 -10.10 4.48
C ALA A 107 7.75 -10.51 3.69
N ARG A 108 8.67 -9.58 3.47
CA ARG A 108 9.93 -9.87 2.78
C ARG A 108 10.76 -10.92 3.50
N GLU A 109 10.66 -10.97 4.83
CA GLU A 109 11.39 -11.93 5.66
C GLU A 109 10.66 -13.27 5.82
N THR A 110 9.34 -13.29 5.71
CA THR A 110 8.52 -14.45 6.08
C THR A 110 7.76 -15.09 4.93
N GLU A 111 7.66 -14.42 3.78
CA GLU A 111 6.91 -14.94 2.63
C GLU A 111 7.84 -15.22 1.46
N TYR A 112 7.47 -16.18 0.62
CA TYR A 112 8.18 -16.47 -0.62
C TYR A 112 7.58 -15.64 -1.76
N PRO A 113 8.42 -15.14 -2.70
CA PRO A 113 7.91 -14.46 -3.89
C PRO A 113 7.02 -15.40 -4.73
N PRO A 114 5.96 -14.87 -5.39
CA PRO A 114 5.56 -13.47 -5.39
C PRO A 114 4.91 -13.02 -4.07
N ILE A 115 5.24 -11.80 -3.65
CA ILE A 115 4.73 -11.19 -2.42
C ILE A 115 3.67 -10.16 -2.82
N ALA A 116 2.42 -10.43 -2.48
CA ALA A 116 1.27 -9.66 -2.97
C ALA A 116 1.31 -9.47 -4.50
N GLY A 117 1.70 -10.53 -5.21
CA GLY A 117 1.81 -10.53 -6.66
C GLY A 117 3.05 -9.82 -7.22
N MET A 118 3.98 -9.40 -6.38
CA MET A 118 5.17 -8.65 -6.76
C MET A 118 6.44 -9.47 -6.52
N ASP A 119 7.47 -9.24 -7.35
CA ASP A 119 8.76 -9.87 -7.13
C ASP A 119 9.51 -9.18 -5.98
N GLU A 120 10.59 -9.80 -5.54
CA GLU A 120 11.38 -9.30 -4.40
C GLU A 120 11.96 -7.91 -4.68
N ASN A 121 12.39 -7.66 -5.91
CA ASN A 121 12.96 -6.35 -6.28
C ASN A 121 11.91 -5.24 -6.18
N THR A 122 10.68 -5.52 -6.59
CA THR A 122 9.57 -4.56 -6.48
C THR A 122 9.26 -4.26 -5.01
N ILE A 123 9.23 -5.26 -4.15
CA ILE A 123 9.04 -5.07 -2.70
C ILE A 123 10.17 -4.23 -2.12
N THR A 124 11.43 -4.50 -2.51
CA THR A 124 12.59 -3.73 -2.06
C THR A 124 12.49 -2.26 -2.50
N TYR A 125 11.99 -2.01 -3.73
CA TYR A 125 11.72 -0.66 -4.19
C TYR A 125 10.65 0.03 -3.36
N LEU A 126 9.55 -0.66 -3.05
CA LEU A 126 8.49 -0.10 -2.20
C LEU A 126 9.02 0.25 -0.80
N LEU A 127 9.86 -0.60 -0.22
CA LEU A 127 10.49 -0.32 1.07
C LEU A 127 11.41 0.90 1.01
N THR A 128 12.11 1.08 -0.12
CA THR A 128 12.92 2.28 -0.35
C THR A 128 12.04 3.53 -0.41
N SER A 129 11.03 3.52 -1.25
CA SER A 129 10.16 4.67 -1.48
C SER A 129 9.32 5.02 -0.25
N ILE A 130 8.65 4.04 0.33
CA ILE A 130 7.81 4.25 1.51
C ILE A 130 8.68 4.62 2.71
N GLY A 131 9.83 3.99 2.84
CA GLY A 131 10.79 4.28 3.91
C GLY A 131 11.21 5.74 3.93
N ILE A 132 11.45 6.33 2.75
CA ILE A 132 11.78 7.75 2.63
C ILE A 132 10.62 8.61 3.14
N HIS A 133 9.39 8.31 2.72
CA HIS A 133 8.22 9.04 3.17
C HIS A 133 7.96 8.91 4.68
N CYS A 134 8.34 7.80 5.27
CA CYS A 134 8.18 7.56 6.71
C CYS A 134 9.36 8.03 7.56
N GLY A 135 10.36 8.66 6.95
CA GLY A 135 11.56 9.11 7.64
C GLY A 135 12.55 8.00 8.01
N LYS A 136 12.39 6.81 7.45
CA LYS A 136 13.30 5.67 7.66
C LYS A 136 14.47 5.74 6.67
N ILE A 137 15.22 6.84 6.73
CA ILE A 137 16.21 7.18 5.70
C ILE A 137 17.35 6.15 5.61
N ASP A 138 17.89 5.73 6.73
CA ASP A 138 19.01 4.77 6.73
C ASP A 138 18.59 3.41 6.16
N GLU A 139 17.41 2.93 6.56
CA GLU A 139 16.86 1.68 6.02
C GLU A 139 16.59 1.82 4.52
N ALA A 140 16.00 2.94 4.11
CA ALA A 140 15.70 3.19 2.70
C ALA A 140 16.97 3.22 1.85
N ARG A 141 18.05 3.83 2.35
CA ARG A 141 19.35 3.81 1.66
C ARG A 141 19.89 2.40 1.49
N ARG A 142 19.77 1.57 2.52
CA ARG A 142 20.22 0.17 2.45
C ARG A 142 19.44 -0.62 1.40
N TYR A 143 18.12 -0.51 1.41
CA TYR A 143 17.26 -1.18 0.42
C TYR A 143 17.55 -0.68 -0.99
N GLY A 144 17.64 0.64 -1.16
CA GLY A 144 17.91 1.24 -2.46
C GLY A 144 19.29 0.85 -3.00
N SER A 145 20.31 0.87 -2.17
CA SER A 145 21.67 0.49 -2.56
C SER A 145 21.74 -0.97 -2.99
N ALA A 146 21.08 -1.86 -2.24
CA ALA A 146 21.01 -3.28 -2.60
C ALA A 146 20.33 -3.46 -3.96
N LEU A 147 19.30 -2.68 -4.23
CA LEU A 147 18.57 -2.76 -5.50
C LEU A 147 19.43 -2.29 -6.68
N LEU A 148 20.22 -1.23 -6.50
CA LEU A 148 21.10 -0.70 -7.56
C LEU A 148 22.17 -1.71 -7.99
N ILE A 149 22.63 -2.56 -7.09
CA ILE A 149 23.63 -3.60 -7.40
C ILE A 149 22.99 -4.97 -7.70
N SER A 150 21.69 -5.07 -7.66
CA SER A 150 20.97 -6.32 -7.95
C SER A 150 21.20 -6.76 -9.39
N ARG A 151 21.47 -8.07 -9.58
CA ARG A 151 21.63 -8.66 -10.90
C ARG A 151 20.30 -8.97 -11.58
N THR A 152 19.21 -8.99 -10.80
CA THR A 152 17.88 -9.37 -11.29
C THR A 152 16.95 -8.18 -11.49
N ALA A 153 17.29 -7.02 -10.95
CA ALA A 153 16.46 -5.81 -11.09
C ALA A 153 16.60 -5.23 -12.50
N SER A 154 15.46 -4.80 -13.06
CA SER A 154 15.44 -4.15 -14.37
C SER A 154 16.09 -2.76 -14.30
N MET A 155 16.57 -2.27 -15.46
CA MET A 155 17.11 -0.91 -15.56
C MET A 155 16.05 0.14 -15.22
N LYS A 156 14.80 -0.11 -15.61
CA LYS A 156 13.69 0.77 -15.28
C LYS A 156 13.53 0.92 -13.76
N LEU A 157 13.59 -0.19 -13.04
CA LEU A 157 13.47 -0.19 -11.58
C LEU A 157 14.67 0.48 -10.92
N LYS A 158 15.88 0.22 -11.44
CA LYS A 158 17.10 0.87 -10.96
C LYS A 158 17.06 2.39 -11.15
N ASN A 159 16.56 2.84 -12.30
CA ASN A 159 16.41 4.27 -12.57
C ASN A 159 15.40 4.93 -11.60
N LYS A 160 14.27 4.28 -11.36
CA LYS A 160 13.31 4.75 -10.35
C LYS A 160 13.93 4.83 -8.96
N THR A 161 14.75 3.84 -8.61
CA THR A 161 15.45 3.79 -7.33
C THR A 161 16.43 4.95 -7.19
N ARG A 162 17.21 5.24 -8.25
CA ARG A 162 18.11 6.39 -8.25
C ARG A 162 17.35 7.69 -8.04
N ASP A 163 16.23 7.87 -8.75
CA ASP A 163 15.41 9.08 -8.65
C ASP A 163 14.90 9.27 -7.22
N VAL A 164 14.42 8.22 -6.58
CA VAL A 164 13.92 8.29 -5.20
C VAL A 164 15.06 8.60 -4.23
N LEU A 165 16.21 7.96 -4.40
CA LEU A 165 17.40 8.20 -3.54
C LEU A 165 17.95 9.62 -3.69
N GLU A 166 17.82 10.23 -4.88
CA GLU A 166 18.24 11.62 -5.10
C GLU A 166 17.45 12.58 -4.23
N THR A 167 16.20 12.29 -3.92
CA THR A 167 15.36 13.16 -3.08
C THR A 167 15.92 13.34 -1.67
N ILE A 168 16.66 12.38 -1.15
CA ILE A 168 17.24 12.44 0.20
C ILE A 168 18.66 13.00 0.21
N LYS A 169 19.33 13.09 -0.93
CA LYS A 169 20.66 13.73 -1.01
C LYS A 169 20.60 15.25 -0.99
N MET A 170 19.45 15.80 -1.32
CA MET A 170 19.25 17.25 -1.39
C MET A 170 18.87 17.88 -0.06
N ASN A 171 18.69 17.09 0.99
CA ASN A 171 18.29 17.56 2.31
C ASN A 171 19.44 17.49 3.31
#